data_cdb59da600cdb47f0b7ef5da0f7d933b
#
_entry.id   cdb59da600cdb47f0b7ef5da0f7d933b
#
_cell.length_a   1.000
_cell.length_b   1.000
_cell.length_c   1.000
_cell.angle_alpha   90.00
_cell.angle_beta   90.00
_cell.angle_gamma   90.00
#
_symmetry.space_group_name_H-M   'P 1'
#
loop_
_entity.id
_entity.type
_entity.pdbx_description
1 polymer ?
#
loop_
_entity_poly.entity_id
_entity_poly.type
_entity_poly.pdbx_seq_one_letter_code
_entity_poly.pdbx_strand_id
1 'polypeptide(L)'
;MRQSLQRAAVLASVCMGFVVATPPAVADETCNSPYISNLIKGQEDFVHVWTLGVEGLGDGSDKLVTIDANPGSKSYGKVIHSLSVGGRGEAHHMGFTDDRRFLWAGGLDDSRIYVFDVGANPSSPKLIRTITDLPAKTKFIGPHTFYALPGRMLIGNLSNAADKGGVTGMALYNNKGALITHYEMPTTTIGGVKGDGYGYDIAINPAKNVLLTSSFAGWQNYMRELGDLIKDAEAMKHFGSTMVVWNLKSMQPTQVLSVPGAPLEIRWALAPGQNWAVTAAALTSKLWLIKAAEGGRWAAREVATIGNPAQVPLPVDISITADGKGLWVNTFMDGVTHYFDLTDPEHPKETYQKHTGSQVNMISQSWDGKRLYITSSLLTHWDKKGADNEQSLRAFHWDGHALTPAFEVDFTKEKLGRPHHMKFSAKGGQSRALAALAPH
;
A
#
# COMPACT_ATOMS: atom_id res chain seq x y z
N MET A 1 3.08 -87.13 -4.78
CA MET A 1 3.64 -86.19 -3.83
C MET A 1 4.39 -85.08 -4.60
N ARG A 2 3.79 -83.95 -4.87
CA ARG A 2 4.45 -82.79 -5.43
C ARG A 2 4.05 -81.59 -4.56
N GLN A 3 5.00 -81.03 -3.83
CA GLN A 3 4.84 -79.81 -3.04
C GLN A 3 4.97 -78.58 -3.97
N SER A 4 3.96 -77.72 -3.99
CA SER A 4 3.98 -76.44 -4.65
C SER A 4 4.42 -75.38 -3.64
N LEU A 5 5.54 -74.72 -3.90
CA LEU A 5 6.01 -73.53 -3.20
C LEU A 5 5.31 -72.30 -3.79
N GLN A 6 4.47 -71.66 -3.00
CA GLN A 6 3.95 -70.32 -3.30
C GLN A 6 4.96 -69.24 -2.83
N ARG A 7 5.48 -68.47 -3.76
CA ARG A 7 6.27 -67.27 -3.48
C ARG A 7 5.31 -66.08 -3.31
N ALA A 8 5.24 -65.52 -2.13
CA ALA A 8 4.57 -64.24 -1.87
C ALA A 8 5.50 -63.10 -2.29
N ALA A 9 5.08 -62.31 -3.25
CA ALA A 9 5.74 -61.07 -3.63
C ALA A 9 5.19 -59.93 -2.77
N VAL A 10 6.03 -59.33 -1.93
CA VAL A 10 5.70 -58.11 -1.16
C VAL A 10 6.00 -56.92 -2.06
N LEU A 11 4.94 -56.24 -2.53
CA LEU A 11 5.06 -54.92 -3.19
C LEU A 11 5.22 -53.86 -2.10
N ALA A 12 6.41 -53.31 -1.97
CA ALA A 12 6.66 -52.11 -1.20
C ALA A 12 6.26 -50.86 -2.03
N SER A 13 5.11 -50.26 -1.73
CA SER A 13 4.71 -48.94 -2.29
C SER A 13 5.55 -47.87 -1.63
N VAL A 14 6.50 -47.34 -2.38
CA VAL A 14 7.21 -46.10 -2.01
C VAL A 14 6.29 -44.90 -2.33
N CYS A 15 5.63 -44.36 -1.31
CA CYS A 15 4.97 -43.06 -1.42
C CYS A 15 6.06 -41.97 -1.48
N MET A 16 6.42 -41.53 -2.68
CA MET A 16 7.13 -40.26 -2.87
C MET A 16 6.19 -39.13 -2.50
N GLY A 17 6.32 -38.62 -1.29
CA GLY A 17 5.70 -37.35 -0.91
C GLY A 17 6.35 -36.24 -1.71
N PHE A 18 5.62 -35.70 -2.68
CA PHE A 18 6.00 -34.42 -3.29
C PHE A 18 5.90 -33.33 -2.20
N VAL A 19 7.03 -32.92 -1.66
CA VAL A 19 7.13 -31.67 -0.92
C VAL A 19 6.94 -30.57 -1.95
N VAL A 20 5.73 -30.05 -2.07
CA VAL A 20 5.47 -28.81 -2.79
C VAL A 20 6.19 -27.72 -1.99
N ALA A 21 7.38 -27.34 -2.44
CA ALA A 21 8.06 -26.19 -1.87
C ALA A 21 7.16 -24.96 -2.12
N THR A 22 6.57 -24.44 -1.05
CA THR A 22 5.89 -23.14 -1.12
C THR A 22 6.92 -22.12 -1.59
N PRO A 23 6.62 -21.30 -2.62
CA PRO A 23 7.53 -20.25 -3.01
C PRO A 23 7.82 -19.36 -1.80
N PRO A 24 9.06 -18.86 -1.64
CA PRO A 24 9.39 -17.97 -0.57
C PRO A 24 8.43 -16.76 -0.63
N ALA A 25 7.87 -16.39 0.51
CA ALA A 25 7.09 -15.17 0.62
C ALA A 25 7.98 -13.98 0.21
N VAL A 26 7.41 -13.03 -0.52
CA VAL A 26 8.11 -11.83 -0.97
C VAL A 26 7.79 -10.71 0.01
N ALA A 27 8.77 -9.88 0.34
CA ALA A 27 8.58 -8.73 1.19
C ALA A 27 7.57 -7.74 0.58
N ASP A 28 6.88 -6.98 1.43
CA ASP A 28 5.76 -6.15 1.03
C ASP A 28 6.23 -4.85 0.34
N GLU A 29 5.89 -4.70 -0.93
CA GLU A 29 5.77 -3.36 -1.52
C GLU A 29 4.51 -2.73 -0.92
N THR A 30 4.58 -1.50 -0.45
CA THR A 30 3.40 -0.83 0.14
C THR A 30 2.17 -0.93 -0.77
N CYS A 31 0.99 -1.19 -0.21
CA CYS A 31 -0.29 -1.36 -0.91
C CYS A 31 -0.27 -2.44 -2.01
N ASN A 32 0.39 -3.57 -1.79
CA ASN A 32 0.49 -4.61 -2.81
C ASN A 32 -0.64 -5.64 -2.70
N SER A 33 -1.29 -5.95 -3.83
CA SER A 33 -2.33 -6.97 -3.88
C SER A 33 -1.72 -8.38 -3.85
N PRO A 34 -2.28 -9.35 -3.09
CA PRO A 34 -1.80 -10.73 -3.08
C PRO A 34 -1.92 -11.43 -4.43
N TYR A 35 -2.74 -10.93 -5.36
CA TYR A 35 -2.82 -11.49 -6.72
C TYR A 35 -1.56 -11.20 -7.55
N ILE A 36 -0.79 -10.16 -7.22
CA ILE A 36 0.45 -9.82 -7.93
C ILE A 36 1.70 -10.29 -7.19
N SER A 37 1.62 -10.63 -5.92
CA SER A 37 2.78 -11.09 -5.12
C SER A 37 3.45 -12.33 -5.71
N ASN A 38 2.68 -13.25 -6.30
CA ASN A 38 3.21 -14.46 -6.94
C ASN A 38 4.03 -14.19 -8.21
N LEU A 39 3.91 -13.01 -8.81
CA LEU A 39 4.66 -12.59 -10.00
C LEU A 39 6.02 -11.96 -9.65
N ILE A 40 6.22 -11.60 -8.40
CA ILE A 40 7.44 -10.99 -7.92
C ILE A 40 8.49 -12.09 -7.71
N LYS A 41 9.65 -11.95 -8.37
CA LYS A 41 10.78 -12.89 -8.27
C LYS A 41 12.10 -12.17 -8.35
N GLY A 42 13.05 -12.60 -7.53
CA GLY A 42 14.43 -12.09 -7.54
C GLY A 42 14.53 -10.73 -6.87
N GLN A 43 15.30 -9.86 -7.48
CA GLN A 43 15.58 -8.51 -7.01
C GLN A 43 14.98 -7.48 -7.96
N GLU A 44 14.52 -6.37 -7.43
CA GLU A 44 14.12 -5.20 -8.21
C GLU A 44 15.31 -4.56 -8.91
N ASP A 45 15.09 -4.08 -10.13
CA ASP A 45 16.07 -3.25 -10.87
C ASP A 45 15.71 -1.76 -10.77
N PHE A 46 14.43 -1.43 -10.60
CA PHE A 46 13.95 -0.05 -10.63
C PHE A 46 12.97 0.21 -9.50
N VAL A 47 13.02 1.42 -8.94
CA VAL A 47 11.95 2.00 -8.15
C VAL A 47 11.31 3.13 -8.93
N HIS A 48 9.99 3.08 -9.07
CA HIS A 48 9.16 4.12 -9.65
C HIS A 48 8.56 4.94 -8.52
N VAL A 49 8.71 6.25 -8.56
CA VAL A 49 8.18 7.18 -7.55
C VAL A 49 7.17 8.09 -8.21
N TRP A 50 5.93 8.08 -7.70
CA TRP A 50 4.91 9.02 -8.10
C TRP A 50 5.10 10.31 -7.32
N THR A 51 5.31 11.40 -8.03
CA THR A 51 5.90 12.62 -7.50
C THR A 51 5.01 13.81 -7.83
N LEU A 52 4.63 14.56 -6.80
CA LEU A 52 3.88 15.79 -6.94
C LEU A 52 4.77 16.92 -7.49
N GLY A 53 4.27 17.61 -8.50
CA GLY A 53 4.89 18.83 -9.03
C GLY A 53 4.84 19.98 -8.03
N VAL A 54 5.86 20.85 -8.07
CA VAL A 54 5.94 22.06 -7.25
C VAL A 54 6.11 23.26 -8.18
N GLU A 55 5.26 24.26 -8.02
CA GLU A 55 5.35 25.49 -8.79
C GLU A 55 6.73 26.16 -8.63
N GLY A 56 7.33 26.54 -9.75
CA GLY A 56 8.68 27.12 -9.77
C GLY A 56 9.82 26.11 -9.64
N LEU A 57 9.53 24.81 -9.51
CA LEU A 57 10.53 23.74 -9.47
C LEU A 57 10.39 22.82 -10.70
N GLY A 58 11.42 22.75 -11.53
CA GLY A 58 11.38 21.98 -12.78
C GLY A 58 10.29 22.48 -13.73
N ASP A 59 9.44 21.57 -14.20
CA ASP A 59 8.27 21.88 -15.05
C ASP A 59 6.98 22.12 -14.23
N GLY A 60 7.06 22.02 -12.91
CA GLY A 60 5.91 22.21 -12.01
C GLY A 60 4.84 21.12 -12.04
N SER A 61 4.99 20.10 -12.89
CA SER A 61 3.99 19.03 -13.10
C SER A 61 4.25 17.79 -12.27
N ASP A 62 3.19 17.03 -12.00
CA ASP A 62 3.31 15.67 -11.46
C ASP A 62 4.05 14.79 -12.44
N LYS A 63 4.82 13.83 -11.92
CA LYS A 63 5.66 12.97 -12.76
C LYS A 63 5.92 11.60 -12.15
N LEU A 64 6.10 10.62 -13.02
CA LEU A 64 6.62 9.31 -12.65
C LEU A 64 8.15 9.34 -12.79
N VAL A 65 8.86 9.25 -11.67
CA VAL A 65 10.33 9.22 -11.61
C VAL A 65 10.80 7.78 -11.49
N THR A 66 11.74 7.36 -12.34
CA THR A 66 12.35 6.03 -12.28
C THR A 66 13.78 6.14 -11.83
N ILE A 67 14.13 5.39 -10.79
CA ILE A 67 15.46 5.36 -10.17
C ILE A 67 16.00 3.94 -10.30
N ASP A 68 17.30 3.81 -10.62
CA ASP A 68 17.98 2.52 -10.65
C ASP A 68 18.14 1.99 -9.21
N ALA A 69 17.49 0.88 -8.91
CA ALA A 69 17.49 0.22 -7.60
C ALA A 69 18.36 -1.04 -7.55
N ASN A 70 19.03 -1.39 -8.65
CA ASN A 70 19.89 -2.57 -8.72
C ASN A 70 21.27 -2.29 -8.11
N PRO A 71 21.64 -2.88 -6.94
CA PRO A 71 22.94 -2.66 -6.31
C PRO A 71 24.13 -3.06 -7.17
N GLY A 72 23.94 -3.92 -8.19
CA GLY A 72 24.99 -4.31 -9.14
C GLY A 72 25.18 -3.33 -10.31
N SER A 73 24.34 -2.31 -10.41
CA SER A 73 24.36 -1.33 -11.50
C SER A 73 25.33 -0.18 -11.21
N LYS A 74 25.98 0.36 -12.26
CA LYS A 74 26.80 1.58 -12.17
C LYS A 74 25.95 2.84 -11.89
N SER A 75 24.67 2.80 -12.17
CA SER A 75 23.69 3.87 -11.93
C SER A 75 22.86 3.66 -10.66
N TYR A 76 23.26 2.74 -9.78
CA TYR A 76 22.55 2.48 -8.51
C TYR A 76 22.29 3.77 -7.73
N GLY A 77 21.03 3.99 -7.35
CA GLY A 77 20.58 5.19 -6.66
C GLY A 77 20.46 6.45 -7.53
N LYS A 78 20.57 6.35 -8.86
CA LYS A 78 20.44 7.49 -9.77
C LYS A 78 19.08 7.54 -10.42
N VAL A 79 18.55 8.75 -10.62
CA VAL A 79 17.41 8.99 -11.51
C VAL A 79 17.81 8.67 -12.93
N ILE A 80 17.10 7.76 -13.58
CA ILE A 80 17.37 7.34 -14.97
C ILE A 80 16.27 7.78 -15.93
N HIS A 81 15.09 8.10 -15.44
CA HIS A 81 13.97 8.59 -16.24
C HIS A 81 13.01 9.43 -15.39
N SER A 82 12.41 10.44 -15.99
CA SER A 82 11.35 11.26 -15.40
C SER A 82 10.31 11.55 -16.47
N LEU A 83 9.05 11.19 -16.21
CA LEU A 83 7.95 11.35 -17.15
C LEU A 83 6.88 12.25 -16.56
N SER A 84 6.80 13.50 -17.05
CA SER A 84 5.77 14.48 -16.68
C SER A 84 4.41 14.10 -17.26
N VAL A 85 3.32 14.37 -16.51
CA VAL A 85 1.95 14.21 -17.00
C VAL A 85 1.32 15.50 -17.52
N GLY A 86 2.07 16.62 -17.52
CA GLY A 86 1.65 17.91 -18.08
C GLY A 86 0.64 18.66 -17.22
N GLY A 87 0.57 18.39 -15.92
CA GLY A 87 -0.32 19.05 -14.96
C GLY A 87 0.03 18.66 -13.53
N ARG A 88 -0.68 19.28 -12.59
CA ARG A 88 -0.52 19.06 -11.16
C ARG A 88 -1.88 18.67 -10.56
N GLY A 89 -1.94 17.57 -9.84
CA GLY A 89 -3.17 17.04 -9.26
C GLY A 89 -2.99 16.37 -7.90
N GLU A 90 -1.93 16.70 -7.16
CA GLU A 90 -1.53 16.02 -5.92
C GLU A 90 -1.25 14.54 -6.16
N ALA A 91 -0.12 14.24 -6.81
CA ALA A 91 0.37 12.88 -7.03
C ALA A 91 0.48 12.14 -5.70
N HIS A 92 -0.25 11.02 -5.55
CA HIS A 92 -0.39 10.35 -4.26
C HIS A 92 -0.11 8.85 -4.35
N HIS A 93 -1.09 7.99 -4.49
CA HIS A 93 -0.88 6.54 -4.54
C HIS A 93 -0.91 5.97 -5.95
N MET A 94 -0.33 4.77 -6.10
CA MET A 94 -0.31 4.01 -7.34
C MET A 94 -0.30 2.49 -7.08
N GLY A 95 -0.76 1.71 -8.06
CA GLY A 95 -0.76 0.26 -8.00
C GLY A 95 -0.61 -0.37 -9.38
N PHE A 96 0.06 -1.52 -9.44
CA PHE A 96 0.15 -2.31 -10.67
C PHE A 96 -1.14 -3.07 -10.97
N THR A 97 -1.43 -3.30 -12.26
CA THR A 97 -2.39 -4.31 -12.69
C THR A 97 -1.94 -5.71 -12.27
N ASP A 98 -2.87 -6.67 -12.26
CA ASP A 98 -2.63 -8.05 -11.84
C ASP A 98 -1.53 -8.78 -12.64
N ASP A 99 -1.24 -8.35 -13.88
CA ASP A 99 -0.12 -8.82 -14.69
C ASP A 99 1.17 -7.98 -14.51
N ARG A 100 1.17 -6.97 -13.64
CA ARG A 100 2.24 -5.98 -13.39
C ARG A 100 2.71 -5.23 -14.64
N ARG A 101 1.92 -5.19 -15.69
CA ARG A 101 2.28 -4.47 -16.92
C ARG A 101 2.03 -2.97 -16.80
N PHE A 102 0.84 -2.61 -16.29
CA PHE A 102 0.44 -1.22 -16.21
C PHE A 102 0.45 -0.73 -14.77
N LEU A 103 1.01 0.45 -14.55
CA LEU A 103 1.00 1.14 -13.29
C LEU A 103 -0.07 2.25 -13.34
N TRP A 104 -1.04 2.16 -12.46
CA TRP A 104 -2.10 3.15 -12.31
C TRP A 104 -1.78 4.08 -11.16
N ALA A 105 -1.91 5.39 -11.35
CA ALA A 105 -1.55 6.40 -10.36
C ALA A 105 -2.63 7.48 -10.27
N GLY A 106 -2.91 7.96 -9.06
CA GLY A 106 -3.96 8.94 -8.78
C GLY A 106 -3.42 10.34 -8.52
N GLY A 107 -4.19 11.35 -8.97
CA GLY A 107 -4.10 12.71 -8.50
C GLY A 107 -5.27 12.99 -7.55
N LEU A 108 -5.00 13.31 -6.28
CA LEU A 108 -6.06 13.48 -5.28
C LEU A 108 -6.94 14.68 -5.57
N ASP A 109 -6.34 15.82 -5.94
CA ASP A 109 -7.03 17.10 -6.08
C ASP A 109 -7.85 17.18 -7.36
N ASP A 110 -7.30 16.67 -8.47
CA ASP A 110 -7.95 16.73 -9.78
C ASP A 110 -8.75 15.46 -10.11
N SER A 111 -8.66 14.44 -9.25
CA SER A 111 -9.33 13.13 -9.39
C SER A 111 -9.06 12.42 -10.71
N ARG A 112 -7.91 12.70 -11.34
CA ARG A 112 -7.44 11.99 -12.53
C ARG A 112 -6.75 10.71 -12.15
N ILE A 113 -6.81 9.74 -13.06
CA ILE A 113 -6.09 8.48 -12.94
C ILE A 113 -5.20 8.35 -14.18
N TYR A 114 -3.91 8.21 -13.94
CA TYR A 114 -2.88 8.07 -14.98
C TYR A 114 -2.49 6.60 -15.11
N VAL A 115 -2.35 6.10 -16.34
CA VAL A 115 -1.96 4.72 -16.62
C VAL A 115 -0.65 4.71 -17.40
N PHE A 116 0.37 4.12 -16.81
CA PHE A 116 1.70 4.01 -17.40
C PHE A 116 1.97 2.57 -17.85
N ASP A 117 2.49 2.38 -19.06
CA ASP A 117 3.06 1.10 -19.52
C ASP A 117 4.51 0.99 -19.00
N VAL A 118 4.67 0.23 -17.93
CA VAL A 118 5.95 -0.11 -17.32
C VAL A 118 6.48 -1.42 -17.91
N GLY A 119 5.59 -2.34 -18.27
CA GLY A 119 5.94 -3.67 -18.75
C GLY A 119 6.70 -3.68 -20.07
N ALA A 120 6.45 -2.72 -20.95
CA ALA A 120 7.13 -2.63 -22.24
C ALA A 120 8.60 -2.20 -22.07
N ASN A 121 8.86 -1.24 -21.20
CA ASN A 121 10.21 -0.78 -20.85
C ASN A 121 10.23 -0.23 -19.41
N PRO A 122 10.62 -1.04 -18.41
CA PRO A 122 10.64 -0.61 -17.02
C PRO A 122 11.60 0.55 -16.72
N SER A 123 12.69 0.71 -17.49
CA SER A 123 13.63 1.82 -17.30
C SER A 123 13.12 3.15 -17.86
N SER A 124 12.10 3.13 -18.73
CA SER A 124 11.51 4.32 -19.36
C SER A 124 10.02 4.11 -19.63
N PRO A 125 9.17 4.10 -18.59
CA PRO A 125 7.72 3.97 -18.70
C PRO A 125 7.11 5.04 -19.60
N LYS A 126 5.94 4.74 -20.16
CA LYS A 126 5.18 5.69 -21.00
C LYS A 126 3.78 5.90 -20.44
N LEU A 127 3.32 7.14 -20.39
CA LEU A 127 1.91 7.45 -20.14
C LEU A 127 1.09 7.03 -21.36
N ILE A 128 0.14 6.11 -21.18
CA ILE A 128 -0.68 5.58 -22.27
C ILE A 128 -2.15 6.01 -22.18
N ARG A 129 -2.57 6.47 -21.00
CA ARG A 129 -3.96 6.89 -20.76
C ARG A 129 -4.07 7.80 -19.56
N THR A 130 -5.02 8.76 -19.64
CA THR A 130 -5.55 9.51 -18.50
C THR A 130 -7.07 9.28 -18.43
N ILE A 131 -7.57 8.85 -17.26
CA ILE A 131 -8.98 8.60 -16.98
C ILE A 131 -9.49 9.79 -16.16
N THR A 132 -10.61 10.39 -16.57
CA THR A 132 -11.16 11.62 -15.97
C THR A 132 -12.63 11.48 -15.59
N ASP A 133 -13.21 10.29 -15.74
CA ASP A 133 -14.65 10.07 -15.60
C ASP A 133 -15.09 9.69 -14.18
N LEU A 134 -14.15 9.51 -13.25
CA LEU A 134 -14.41 9.06 -11.88
C LEU A 134 -15.46 9.93 -11.16
N PRO A 135 -15.32 11.27 -11.02
CA PRO A 135 -16.30 12.07 -10.30
C PRO A 135 -17.68 12.10 -10.97
N ALA A 136 -17.69 12.17 -12.30
CA ALA A 136 -18.93 12.24 -13.06
C ALA A 136 -19.78 10.97 -12.96
N LYS A 137 -19.11 9.80 -12.91
CA LYS A 137 -19.78 8.50 -12.91
C LYS A 137 -20.08 7.95 -11.51
N THR A 138 -19.29 8.31 -10.50
CA THR A 138 -19.40 7.73 -9.16
C THR A 138 -19.75 8.73 -8.07
N LYS A 139 -19.55 10.02 -8.30
CA LYS A 139 -19.54 11.09 -7.30
C LYS A 139 -18.31 11.07 -6.37
N PHE A 140 -17.44 10.08 -6.46
CA PHE A 140 -16.22 10.00 -5.65
C PHE A 140 -15.12 10.90 -6.20
N ILE A 141 -14.29 11.42 -5.31
CA ILE A 141 -13.08 12.19 -5.61
C ILE A 141 -11.90 11.70 -4.75
N GLY A 142 -10.70 12.12 -5.12
CA GLY A 142 -9.49 11.75 -4.40
C GLY A 142 -9.17 10.26 -4.53
N PRO A 143 -8.88 9.74 -5.76
CA PRO A 143 -8.49 8.34 -5.94
C PRO A 143 -7.18 8.07 -5.20
N HIS A 144 -7.25 7.17 -4.22
CA HIS A 144 -6.17 6.90 -3.26
C HIS A 144 -5.52 5.55 -3.51
N THR A 145 -6.09 4.47 -3.01
CA THR A 145 -5.53 3.13 -3.11
C THR A 145 -5.90 2.47 -4.44
N PHE A 146 -4.91 1.94 -5.15
CA PHE A 146 -5.05 1.19 -6.39
C PHE A 146 -4.75 -0.28 -6.14
N TYR A 147 -5.76 -1.11 -6.09
CA TYR A 147 -5.66 -2.51 -5.67
C TYR A 147 -6.04 -3.47 -6.79
N ALA A 148 -5.08 -4.26 -7.26
CA ALA A 148 -5.33 -5.20 -8.36
C ALA A 148 -6.24 -6.36 -7.94
N LEU A 149 -7.24 -6.63 -8.77
CA LEU A 149 -8.02 -7.86 -8.80
C LEU A 149 -7.82 -8.53 -10.17
N PRO A 150 -8.07 -9.82 -10.34
CA PRO A 150 -7.91 -10.47 -11.64
C PRO A 150 -8.65 -9.73 -12.77
N GLY A 151 -7.89 -9.16 -13.73
CA GLY A 151 -8.39 -8.39 -14.86
C GLY A 151 -9.02 -7.03 -14.54
N ARG A 152 -8.86 -6.53 -13.30
CA ARG A 152 -9.55 -5.31 -12.81
C ARG A 152 -8.69 -4.54 -11.83
N MET A 153 -9.01 -3.25 -11.67
CA MET A 153 -8.44 -2.36 -10.66
C MET A 153 -9.55 -1.86 -9.75
N LEU A 154 -9.42 -2.11 -8.44
CA LEU A 154 -10.27 -1.56 -7.40
C LEU A 154 -9.61 -0.32 -6.83
N ILE A 155 -10.31 0.81 -6.81
CA ILE A 155 -9.77 2.11 -6.42
C ILE A 155 -10.54 2.63 -5.22
N GLY A 156 -9.86 2.79 -4.08
CA GLY A 156 -10.36 3.51 -2.93
C GLY A 156 -10.35 5.01 -3.15
N ASN A 157 -11.33 5.72 -2.61
CA ASN A 157 -11.44 7.17 -2.78
C ASN A 157 -11.61 7.84 -1.43
N LEU A 158 -11.05 9.05 -1.27
CA LEU A 158 -11.02 9.74 0.02
C LEU A 158 -12.28 10.53 0.32
N SER A 159 -12.99 11.03 -0.70
CA SER A 159 -14.10 11.95 -0.48
C SER A 159 -15.18 11.86 -1.57
N ASN A 160 -16.14 12.76 -1.49
CA ASN A 160 -17.25 12.90 -2.43
C ASN A 160 -17.31 14.34 -2.94
N ALA A 161 -17.59 14.50 -4.25
CA ALA A 161 -17.60 15.79 -4.94
C ALA A 161 -18.75 16.72 -4.48
N ALA A 162 -19.83 16.17 -3.94
CA ALA A 162 -21.03 16.95 -3.60
C ALA A 162 -20.98 17.55 -2.19
N ASP A 163 -20.08 17.10 -1.32
CA ASP A 163 -20.11 17.38 0.11
C ASP A 163 -18.72 17.52 0.72
N LYS A 164 -18.64 18.29 1.80
CA LYS A 164 -17.47 18.36 2.68
C LYS A 164 -17.18 17.07 3.42
N GLY A 165 -18.11 16.15 3.55
CA GLY A 165 -17.99 14.91 4.31
C GLY A 165 -18.94 13.84 3.82
N GLY A 166 -19.32 13.89 2.55
CA GLY A 166 -20.21 12.92 1.95
C GLY A 166 -19.63 11.52 1.92
N VAL A 167 -20.51 10.54 1.72
CA VAL A 167 -20.14 9.14 1.58
C VAL A 167 -19.18 8.98 0.41
N THR A 168 -18.04 8.34 0.66
CA THR A 168 -17.10 7.92 -0.37
C THR A 168 -17.24 6.42 -0.66
N GLY A 169 -16.33 5.84 -1.41
CA GLY A 169 -16.38 4.43 -1.74
C GLY A 169 -15.23 3.93 -2.58
N MET A 170 -15.46 2.76 -3.17
CA MET A 170 -14.53 2.09 -4.05
C MET A 170 -15.08 2.08 -5.47
N ALA A 171 -14.26 2.45 -6.46
CA ALA A 171 -14.57 2.36 -7.88
C ALA A 171 -13.87 1.15 -8.50
N LEU A 172 -14.59 0.33 -9.26
CA LEU A 172 -14.04 -0.85 -9.92
C LEU A 172 -13.95 -0.61 -11.44
N TYR A 173 -12.72 -0.62 -11.94
CA TYR A 173 -12.41 -0.49 -13.37
C TYR A 173 -11.89 -1.81 -13.94
N ASN A 174 -12.10 -2.06 -15.23
CA ASN A 174 -11.33 -3.09 -15.92
C ASN A 174 -9.92 -2.57 -16.27
N ASN A 175 -8.98 -3.46 -16.58
CA ASN A 175 -7.60 -3.08 -16.94
C ASN A 175 -7.51 -2.22 -18.21
N LYS A 176 -8.62 -2.07 -18.98
CA LYS A 176 -8.71 -1.17 -20.14
C LYS A 176 -9.15 0.25 -19.77
N GLY A 177 -9.41 0.53 -18.48
CA GLY A 177 -9.80 1.85 -18.00
C GLY A 177 -11.28 2.20 -18.16
N ALA A 178 -12.16 1.22 -18.32
CA ALA A 178 -13.59 1.42 -18.29
C ALA A 178 -14.15 1.10 -16.89
N LEU A 179 -14.93 2.03 -16.31
CA LEU A 179 -15.64 1.80 -15.07
C LEU A 179 -16.64 0.65 -15.24
N ILE A 180 -16.59 -0.33 -14.33
CA ILE A 180 -17.53 -1.45 -14.26
C ILE A 180 -18.68 -1.11 -13.31
N THR A 181 -18.34 -0.69 -12.08
CA THR A 181 -19.29 -0.34 -11.01
C THR A 181 -18.57 0.41 -9.89
N HIS A 182 -19.31 0.79 -8.86
CA HIS A 182 -18.76 1.37 -7.63
C HIS A 182 -19.53 0.86 -6.41
N TYR A 183 -18.93 1.01 -5.23
CA TYR A 183 -19.45 0.55 -3.93
C TYR A 183 -19.29 1.66 -2.91
N GLU A 184 -20.39 2.09 -2.29
CA GLU A 184 -20.37 3.12 -1.25
C GLU A 184 -19.92 2.56 0.10
N MET A 185 -19.17 3.34 0.87
CA MET A 185 -18.88 3.01 2.26
C MET A 185 -20.16 3.08 3.10
N PRO A 186 -20.36 2.14 4.03
CA PRO A 186 -21.59 2.10 4.84
C PRO A 186 -21.66 3.27 5.82
N THR A 187 -22.87 3.83 5.98
CA THR A 187 -23.22 4.81 7.02
C THR A 187 -24.24 4.24 8.01
N THR A 188 -24.65 3.00 7.79
CA THR A 188 -25.60 2.28 8.66
C THR A 188 -24.85 1.42 9.69
N THR A 189 -25.59 0.93 10.69
CA THR A 189 -25.04 0.02 11.69
C THR A 189 -24.97 -1.40 11.14
N ILE A 190 -23.77 -1.98 11.11
CA ILE A 190 -23.54 -3.36 10.68
C ILE A 190 -22.69 -4.06 11.75
N GLY A 191 -23.24 -5.10 12.37
CA GLY A 191 -22.55 -5.83 13.43
C GLY A 191 -22.43 -5.06 14.76
N GLY A 192 -23.28 -4.03 14.97
CA GLY A 192 -23.34 -3.25 16.20
C GLY A 192 -22.55 -1.93 16.16
N VAL A 193 -21.81 -1.66 15.08
CA VAL A 193 -21.05 -0.40 14.89
C VAL A 193 -21.62 0.33 13.68
N LYS A 194 -21.80 1.65 13.81
CA LYS A 194 -22.23 2.51 12.70
C LYS A 194 -21.01 2.89 11.85
N GLY A 195 -21.11 2.71 10.54
CA GLY A 195 -20.09 3.17 9.59
C GLY A 195 -20.04 4.70 9.51
N ASP A 196 -18.83 5.25 9.30
CA ASP A 196 -18.63 6.68 9.13
C ASP A 196 -18.77 7.16 7.68
N GLY A 197 -18.82 6.23 6.72
CA GLY A 197 -18.93 6.55 5.30
C GLY A 197 -17.62 7.03 4.64
N TYR A 198 -16.50 7.01 5.35
CA TYR A 198 -15.20 7.45 4.85
C TYR A 198 -14.37 6.27 4.33
N GLY A 199 -13.39 6.55 3.49
CA GLY A 199 -12.50 5.57 2.91
C GLY A 199 -11.04 6.01 2.97
N TYR A 200 -10.15 5.03 2.90
CA TYR A 200 -8.72 5.24 2.76
C TYR A 200 -8.06 4.05 2.04
N ASP A 201 -7.65 3.02 2.75
CA ASP A 201 -6.95 1.87 2.18
C ASP A 201 -7.87 0.67 1.92
N ILE A 202 -7.39 -0.23 1.08
CA ILE A 202 -8.01 -1.50 0.71
C ILE A 202 -6.98 -2.60 0.92
N ALA A 203 -7.37 -3.66 1.63
CA ALA A 203 -6.54 -4.85 1.75
C ALA A 203 -7.39 -6.12 1.66
N ILE A 204 -6.96 -7.10 0.84
CA ILE A 204 -7.73 -8.33 0.61
C ILE A 204 -7.02 -9.57 1.12
N ASN A 205 -7.82 -10.54 1.57
CA ASN A 205 -7.38 -11.91 1.82
C ASN A 205 -8.27 -12.86 1.02
N PRO A 206 -7.85 -13.28 -0.18
CA PRO A 206 -8.66 -14.14 -1.06
C PRO A 206 -8.99 -15.50 -0.43
N ALA A 207 -8.07 -16.07 0.35
CA ALA A 207 -8.26 -17.37 1.01
C ALA A 207 -9.39 -17.34 2.05
N LYS A 208 -9.64 -16.16 2.64
CA LYS A 208 -10.73 -15.93 3.59
C LYS A 208 -11.97 -15.30 2.95
N ASN A 209 -11.93 -14.96 1.67
CA ASN A 209 -12.98 -14.22 0.97
C ASN A 209 -13.31 -12.88 1.66
N VAL A 210 -12.28 -12.19 2.15
CA VAL A 210 -12.41 -10.93 2.91
C VAL A 210 -11.68 -9.81 2.20
N LEU A 211 -12.32 -8.65 2.19
CA LEU A 211 -11.74 -7.35 1.91
C LEU A 211 -11.93 -6.47 3.14
N LEU A 212 -10.89 -5.75 3.54
CA LEU A 212 -10.93 -4.73 4.57
C LEU A 212 -10.78 -3.36 3.91
N THR A 213 -11.51 -2.37 4.42
CA THR A 213 -11.27 -0.96 4.13
C THR A 213 -11.08 -0.20 5.43
N SER A 214 -10.22 0.79 5.41
CA SER A 214 -10.03 1.74 6.51
C SER A 214 -10.66 3.10 6.19
N SER A 215 -10.64 4.02 7.15
CA SER A 215 -11.25 5.34 6.99
C SER A 215 -10.33 6.45 7.47
N PHE A 216 -10.13 7.48 6.63
CA PHE A 216 -9.25 8.60 6.95
C PHE A 216 -10.02 9.82 7.45
N ALA A 217 -10.70 10.53 6.53
CA ALA A 217 -11.37 11.78 6.86
C ALA A 217 -12.52 12.09 5.89
N GLY A 218 -13.53 12.78 6.43
CA GLY A 218 -14.52 13.49 5.64
C GLY A 218 -14.16 14.97 5.47
N TRP A 219 -15.14 15.77 4.98
CA TRP A 219 -15.02 17.21 4.79
C TRP A 219 -13.83 17.66 3.93
N GLN A 220 -13.29 16.76 3.10
CA GLN A 220 -12.07 17.02 2.33
C GLN A 220 -10.91 17.54 3.20
N ASN A 221 -10.81 17.04 4.44
CA ASN A 221 -9.80 17.49 5.41
C ASN A 221 -8.36 17.33 4.89
N TYR A 222 -8.13 16.33 4.03
CA TYR A 222 -6.82 16.12 3.40
C TYR A 222 -6.41 17.26 2.45
N MET A 223 -7.34 18.08 1.98
CA MET A 223 -7.09 19.24 1.10
C MET A 223 -6.87 20.55 1.87
N ARG A 224 -6.87 20.50 3.20
CA ARG A 224 -6.73 21.68 4.06
C ARG A 224 -5.31 21.79 4.62
N GLU A 225 -4.84 23.03 4.83
CA GLU A 225 -3.58 23.25 5.56
C GLU A 225 -3.67 22.65 6.97
N LEU A 226 -2.68 21.81 7.36
CA LEU A 226 -2.69 21.08 8.63
C LEU A 226 -2.83 22.02 9.84
N GLY A 227 -2.09 23.15 9.81
CA GLY A 227 -2.11 24.12 10.90
C GLY A 227 -3.46 24.79 11.15
N ASP A 228 -4.32 24.89 10.12
CA ASP A 228 -5.68 25.43 10.23
C ASP A 228 -6.70 24.33 10.55
N LEU A 229 -6.48 23.13 10.01
CA LEU A 229 -7.31 21.96 10.27
C LEU A 229 -7.36 21.61 11.75
N ILE A 230 -6.20 21.52 12.41
CA ILE A 230 -6.11 21.14 13.83
C ILE A 230 -6.74 22.16 14.79
N LYS A 231 -6.97 23.40 14.34
CA LYS A 231 -7.66 24.46 15.10
C LYS A 231 -9.17 24.43 14.92
N ASP A 232 -9.66 23.76 13.88
CA ASP A 232 -11.08 23.63 13.56
C ASP A 232 -11.67 22.40 14.28
N ALA A 233 -12.21 22.61 15.49
CA ALA A 233 -12.76 21.55 16.31
C ALA A 233 -13.94 20.80 15.64
N GLU A 234 -14.65 21.44 14.71
CA GLU A 234 -15.72 20.79 13.97
C GLU A 234 -15.14 19.85 12.88
N ALA A 235 -14.17 20.33 12.11
CA ALA A 235 -13.48 19.53 11.12
C ALA A 235 -12.77 18.32 11.75
N MET A 236 -12.18 18.47 12.93
CA MET A 236 -11.52 17.37 13.65
C MET A 236 -12.46 16.24 14.05
N LYS A 237 -13.78 16.48 14.16
CA LYS A 237 -14.78 15.41 14.38
C LYS A 237 -15.01 14.53 13.15
N HIS A 238 -14.57 14.98 11.98
CA HIS A 238 -14.74 14.29 10.70
C HIS A 238 -13.51 13.48 10.27
N PHE A 239 -12.68 13.05 11.25
CA PHE A 239 -11.72 11.98 11.03
C PHE A 239 -12.35 10.62 11.27
N GLY A 240 -11.93 9.63 10.49
CA GLY A 240 -12.46 8.28 10.52
C GLY A 240 -12.22 7.56 11.85
N SER A 241 -13.13 6.66 12.16
CA SER A 241 -13.10 5.87 13.39
C SER A 241 -13.52 4.42 13.16
N THR A 242 -13.62 4.00 11.90
CA THR A 242 -14.12 2.67 11.55
C THR A 242 -13.25 1.98 10.52
N MET A 243 -13.33 0.67 10.50
CA MET A 243 -12.94 -0.19 9.39
C MET A 243 -14.14 -1.03 8.96
N VAL A 244 -14.21 -1.38 7.69
CA VAL A 244 -15.30 -2.19 7.17
C VAL A 244 -14.77 -3.54 6.68
N VAL A 245 -15.43 -4.60 7.08
CA VAL A 245 -15.23 -5.96 6.58
C VAL A 245 -16.23 -6.22 5.46
N TRP A 246 -15.73 -6.58 4.30
CA TRP A 246 -16.52 -6.90 3.12
C TRP A 246 -16.36 -8.37 2.75
N ASN A 247 -17.40 -8.96 2.21
CA ASN A 247 -17.27 -10.22 1.48
C ASN A 247 -16.65 -9.90 0.11
N LEU A 248 -15.45 -10.40 -0.15
CA LEU A 248 -14.67 -10.07 -1.36
C LEU A 248 -15.38 -10.49 -2.66
N LYS A 249 -16.12 -11.61 -2.67
CA LYS A 249 -16.80 -12.09 -3.88
C LYS A 249 -18.06 -11.31 -4.19
N SER A 250 -18.89 -11.02 -3.18
CA SER A 250 -20.15 -10.29 -3.36
C SER A 250 -19.98 -8.79 -3.29
N MET A 251 -18.87 -8.29 -2.78
CA MET A 251 -18.64 -6.87 -2.53
C MET A 251 -19.71 -6.22 -1.64
N GLN A 252 -20.22 -7.00 -0.67
CA GLN A 252 -21.17 -6.52 0.33
C GLN A 252 -20.47 -6.32 1.67
N PRO A 253 -20.69 -5.21 2.38
CA PRO A 253 -20.19 -5.01 3.72
C PRO A 253 -20.88 -6.00 4.67
N THR A 254 -20.11 -6.69 5.49
CA THR A 254 -20.61 -7.71 6.43
C THR A 254 -20.47 -7.30 7.89
N GLN A 255 -19.54 -6.39 8.18
CA GLN A 255 -19.31 -5.89 9.53
C GLN A 255 -18.62 -4.53 9.48
N VAL A 256 -18.91 -3.66 10.44
CA VAL A 256 -18.13 -2.47 10.76
C VAL A 256 -17.40 -2.70 12.07
N LEU A 257 -16.14 -2.35 12.13
CA LEU A 257 -15.28 -2.44 13.30
C LEU A 257 -14.98 -1.02 13.81
N SER A 258 -14.97 -0.83 15.13
CA SER A 258 -14.54 0.43 15.73
C SER A 258 -13.02 0.47 15.84
N VAL A 259 -12.40 1.43 15.17
CA VAL A 259 -10.95 1.69 15.20
C VAL A 259 -10.76 3.21 15.21
N PRO A 260 -10.88 3.86 16.36
CA PRO A 260 -10.85 5.32 16.45
C PRO A 260 -9.44 5.89 16.17
N GLY A 261 -9.42 7.10 15.61
CA GLY A 261 -8.20 7.86 15.39
C GLY A 261 -7.64 7.81 13.97
N ALA A 262 -8.49 7.72 12.95
CA ALA A 262 -8.12 7.65 11.55
C ALA A 262 -7.22 6.43 11.24
N PRO A 263 -7.77 5.21 11.18
CA PRO A 263 -7.03 4.05 10.70
C PRO A 263 -6.64 4.26 9.23
N LEU A 264 -5.34 4.19 8.95
CA LEU A 264 -4.81 4.42 7.62
C LEU A 264 -4.53 3.09 6.90
N GLU A 265 -3.27 2.81 6.63
CA GLU A 265 -2.84 1.65 5.87
C GLU A 265 -3.17 0.32 6.56
N ILE A 266 -3.54 -0.68 5.77
CA ILE A 266 -3.88 -2.03 6.24
C ILE A 266 -2.90 -3.03 5.62
N ARG A 267 -2.32 -3.93 6.44
CA ARG A 267 -1.48 -5.01 5.93
C ARG A 267 -1.95 -6.35 6.46
N TRP A 268 -2.22 -7.28 5.54
CA TRP A 268 -2.49 -8.68 5.86
C TRP A 268 -1.19 -9.44 6.08
N ALA A 269 -1.12 -10.23 7.13
CA ALA A 269 -0.13 -11.28 7.26
C ALA A 269 -0.56 -12.46 6.38
N LEU A 270 0.07 -12.58 5.21
CA LEU A 270 -0.29 -13.57 4.19
C LEU A 270 0.59 -14.84 4.23
N ALA A 271 1.57 -14.90 5.12
CA ALA A 271 2.39 -16.08 5.29
C ALA A 271 1.52 -17.28 5.74
N PRO A 272 1.90 -18.51 5.37
CA PRO A 272 1.12 -19.70 5.71
C PRO A 272 0.81 -19.82 7.21
N GLY A 273 -0.44 -20.08 7.54
CA GLY A 273 -0.92 -20.19 8.92
C GLY A 273 -1.30 -18.86 9.59
N GLN A 274 -0.99 -17.73 8.99
CA GLN A 274 -1.38 -16.40 9.49
C GLN A 274 -2.71 -15.98 8.87
N ASN A 275 -3.60 -15.38 9.69
CA ASN A 275 -4.95 -15.01 9.28
C ASN A 275 -5.39 -13.74 10.02
N TRP A 276 -4.53 -12.73 10.04
CA TRP A 276 -4.76 -11.46 10.70
C TRP A 276 -4.20 -10.31 9.87
N ALA A 277 -4.67 -9.13 10.14
CA ALA A 277 -4.18 -7.89 9.56
C ALA A 277 -3.85 -6.88 10.65
N VAL A 278 -3.07 -5.89 10.32
CA VAL A 278 -2.78 -4.75 11.18
C VAL A 278 -3.10 -3.44 10.47
N THR A 279 -3.42 -2.41 11.25
CA THR A 279 -3.52 -1.03 10.81
C THR A 279 -2.98 -0.10 11.88
N ALA A 280 -2.48 1.06 11.48
CA ALA A 280 -2.08 2.12 12.39
C ALA A 280 -3.13 3.24 12.39
N ALA A 281 -3.56 3.67 13.58
CA ALA A 281 -4.46 4.80 13.76
C ALA A 281 -3.64 6.08 13.96
N ALA A 282 -3.65 6.97 12.95
CA ALA A 282 -2.72 8.09 12.84
C ALA A 282 -2.84 9.10 14.00
N LEU A 283 -4.06 9.48 14.38
CA LEU A 283 -4.30 10.53 15.38
C LEU A 283 -4.12 10.03 16.83
N THR A 284 -4.21 8.72 17.05
CA THR A 284 -4.07 8.12 18.38
C THR A 284 -2.73 7.43 18.59
N SER A 285 -1.93 7.29 17.51
CA SER A 285 -0.63 6.61 17.53
C SER A 285 -0.71 5.18 18.04
N LYS A 286 -1.74 4.44 17.60
CA LYS A 286 -2.02 3.08 18.04
C LYS A 286 -1.93 2.09 16.89
N LEU A 287 -1.33 0.94 17.20
CA LEU A 287 -1.35 -0.23 16.33
C LEU A 287 -2.54 -1.12 16.70
N TRP A 288 -3.32 -1.49 15.70
CA TRP A 288 -4.52 -2.33 15.85
C TRP A 288 -4.34 -3.65 15.12
N LEU A 289 -4.71 -4.74 15.79
CA LEU A 289 -4.78 -6.08 15.23
C LEU A 289 -6.21 -6.41 14.84
N ILE A 290 -6.42 -6.85 13.60
CA ILE A 290 -7.69 -7.32 13.07
C ILE A 290 -7.58 -8.83 12.83
N LYS A 291 -8.39 -9.62 13.53
CA LYS A 291 -8.38 -11.07 13.38
C LYS A 291 -9.78 -11.69 13.45
N ALA A 292 -9.89 -12.92 12.95
CA ALA A 292 -11.12 -13.68 13.05
C ALA A 292 -11.46 -13.97 14.53
N ALA A 293 -12.74 -13.81 14.85
CA ALA A 293 -13.33 -14.08 16.15
C ALA A 293 -14.39 -15.19 16.03
N GLU A 294 -15.01 -15.55 17.13
CA GLU A 294 -16.06 -16.56 17.15
C GLU A 294 -17.26 -16.20 16.25
N GLY A 295 -17.96 -17.21 15.77
CA GLY A 295 -19.16 -17.05 14.94
C GLY A 295 -18.89 -16.46 13.55
N GLY A 296 -17.65 -16.55 13.03
CA GLY A 296 -17.30 -16.01 11.70
C GLY A 296 -17.18 -14.48 11.64
N ARG A 297 -17.14 -13.83 12.80
CA ARG A 297 -16.96 -12.38 12.93
C ARG A 297 -15.47 -12.00 12.91
N TRP A 298 -15.22 -10.72 12.82
CA TRP A 298 -13.88 -10.12 12.94
C TRP A 298 -13.87 -9.20 14.16
N ALA A 299 -12.70 -9.13 14.80
CA ALA A 299 -12.46 -8.23 15.93
C ALA A 299 -11.26 -7.34 15.63
N ALA A 300 -11.36 -6.07 16.03
CA ALA A 300 -10.26 -5.13 16.07
C ALA A 300 -9.85 -4.90 17.52
N ARG A 301 -8.55 -4.99 17.82
CA ARG A 301 -8.00 -4.77 19.15
C ARG A 301 -6.76 -3.90 19.08
N GLU A 302 -6.67 -2.89 19.93
CA GLU A 302 -5.43 -2.14 20.16
C GLU A 302 -4.37 -3.07 20.77
N VAL A 303 -3.18 -3.14 20.18
CA VAL A 303 -2.11 -4.06 20.59
C VAL A 303 -0.81 -3.37 20.94
N ALA A 304 -0.55 -2.16 20.45
CA ALA A 304 0.64 -1.39 20.80
C ALA A 304 0.42 0.11 20.64
N THR A 305 1.33 0.88 21.23
CA THR A 305 1.49 2.31 21.02
C THR A 305 2.71 2.54 20.14
N ILE A 306 2.62 3.49 19.19
CA ILE A 306 3.68 3.83 18.25
C ILE A 306 4.25 5.18 18.65
N GLY A 307 5.55 5.23 18.97
CA GLY A 307 6.23 6.44 19.41
C GLY A 307 5.65 7.04 20.69
N ASN A 308 5.74 8.34 20.85
CA ASN A 308 5.19 9.08 22.00
C ASN A 308 3.87 9.78 21.62
N PRO A 309 2.69 9.28 22.03
CA PRO A 309 1.40 9.87 21.67
C PRO A 309 1.22 11.33 22.10
N ALA A 310 1.89 11.77 23.17
CA ALA A 310 1.82 13.17 23.62
C ALA A 310 2.44 14.15 22.61
N GLN A 311 3.27 13.67 21.69
CA GLN A 311 3.90 14.43 20.62
C GLN A 311 3.17 14.27 19.27
N VAL A 312 2.11 13.46 19.23
CA VAL A 312 1.33 13.14 18.04
C VAL A 312 2.26 12.78 16.84
N PRO A 313 3.00 11.65 16.93
CA PRO A 313 4.01 11.30 15.92
C PRO A 313 3.40 11.05 14.54
N LEU A 314 2.11 10.77 14.44
CA LEU A 314 1.34 10.57 13.22
C LEU A 314 1.86 9.38 12.39
N PRO A 315 1.62 8.12 12.82
CA PRO A 315 1.92 6.97 11.97
C PRO A 315 1.11 7.01 10.68
N VAL A 316 1.78 6.89 9.54
CA VAL A 316 1.20 7.13 8.20
C VAL A 316 1.26 5.91 7.30
N ASP A 317 2.38 5.20 7.23
CA ASP A 317 2.49 3.98 6.44
C ASP A 317 3.15 2.86 7.22
N ILE A 318 2.77 1.63 6.87
CA ILE A 318 3.23 0.39 7.51
C ILE A 318 3.61 -0.63 6.43
N SER A 319 4.63 -1.45 6.71
CA SER A 319 5.07 -2.52 5.82
C SER A 319 5.40 -3.77 6.63
N ILE A 320 4.69 -4.89 6.33
CA ILE A 320 4.87 -6.17 7.02
C ILE A 320 5.98 -6.98 6.33
N THR A 321 6.80 -7.71 7.10
CA THR A 321 7.81 -8.60 6.51
C THR A 321 7.16 -9.81 5.83
N ALA A 322 7.86 -10.40 4.86
CA ALA A 322 7.38 -11.53 4.07
C ALA A 322 6.93 -12.73 4.91
N ASP A 323 7.58 -12.96 6.05
CA ASP A 323 7.25 -14.02 7.00
C ASP A 323 6.14 -13.62 8.00
N GLY A 324 5.69 -12.35 7.94
CA GLY A 324 4.68 -11.79 8.83
C GLY A 324 5.13 -11.62 10.27
N LYS A 325 6.45 -11.67 10.55
CA LYS A 325 6.98 -11.56 11.92
C LYS A 325 7.53 -10.20 12.27
N GLY A 326 7.60 -9.29 11.33
CA GLY A 326 8.08 -7.94 11.54
C GLY A 326 7.16 -6.91 10.88
N LEU A 327 7.12 -5.72 11.46
CA LEU A 327 6.35 -4.59 10.95
C LEU A 327 7.19 -3.32 11.02
N TRP A 328 7.36 -2.67 9.89
CA TRP A 328 7.87 -1.33 9.80
C TRP A 328 6.73 -0.33 9.88
N VAL A 329 6.95 0.77 10.59
CA VAL A 329 6.01 1.88 10.72
C VAL A 329 6.76 3.20 10.57
N ASN A 330 6.31 4.08 9.70
CA ASN A 330 6.79 5.46 9.61
C ASN A 330 5.89 6.41 10.37
N THR A 331 6.50 7.31 11.15
CA THR A 331 5.81 8.41 11.82
C THR A 331 6.24 9.73 11.21
N PHE A 332 5.25 10.47 10.67
CA PHE A 332 5.51 11.64 9.81
C PHE A 332 6.04 12.85 10.58
N MET A 333 5.48 13.12 11.77
CA MET A 333 5.75 14.37 12.48
C MET A 333 7.13 14.41 13.13
N ASP A 334 7.62 13.27 13.60
CA ASP A 334 8.93 13.15 14.27
C ASP A 334 10.02 12.54 13.37
N GLY A 335 9.65 12.09 12.15
CA GLY A 335 10.61 11.58 11.17
C GLY A 335 11.24 10.24 11.55
N VAL A 336 10.53 9.42 12.33
CA VAL A 336 11.05 8.17 12.86
C VAL A 336 10.50 6.97 12.08
N THR A 337 11.35 6.01 11.82
CA THR A 337 11.00 4.67 11.31
C THR A 337 11.15 3.68 12.46
N HIS A 338 10.06 2.99 12.78
CA HIS A 338 9.96 2.02 13.86
C HIS A 338 9.92 0.60 13.29
N TYR A 339 10.44 -0.38 14.05
CA TYR A 339 10.30 -1.80 13.75
C TYR A 339 9.75 -2.56 14.95
N PHE A 340 8.66 -3.27 14.71
CA PHE A 340 7.98 -4.11 15.71
C PHE A 340 8.19 -5.58 15.38
N ASP A 341 8.55 -6.38 16.38
CA ASP A 341 8.47 -7.84 16.34
C ASP A 341 6.99 -8.26 16.50
N LEU A 342 6.46 -8.94 15.50
CA LEU A 342 5.10 -9.49 15.43
C LEU A 342 5.08 -11.03 15.58
N THR A 343 6.12 -11.65 16.13
CA THR A 343 6.13 -13.10 16.39
C THR A 343 4.90 -13.50 17.23
N ASP A 344 4.51 -12.66 18.19
CA ASP A 344 3.19 -12.67 18.82
C ASP A 344 2.44 -11.39 18.43
N PRO A 345 1.52 -11.44 17.43
CA PRO A 345 0.81 -10.26 16.97
C PRO A 345 -0.18 -9.69 18.01
N GLU A 346 -0.48 -10.44 19.07
CA GLU A 346 -1.31 -9.97 20.18
C GLU A 346 -0.52 -9.06 21.15
N HIS A 347 0.81 -9.20 21.17
CA HIS A 347 1.73 -8.45 22.04
C HIS A 347 2.97 -8.01 21.26
N PRO A 348 2.81 -7.15 20.22
CA PRO A 348 3.94 -6.66 19.43
C PRO A 348 4.93 -5.89 20.30
N LYS A 349 6.22 -6.04 19.97
CA LYS A 349 7.30 -5.36 20.70
C LYS A 349 8.08 -4.48 19.74
N GLU A 350 8.20 -3.20 20.05
CA GLU A 350 9.14 -2.34 19.36
C GLU A 350 10.57 -2.76 19.73
N THR A 351 11.34 -3.18 18.72
CA THR A 351 12.71 -3.68 18.90
C THR A 351 13.76 -2.78 18.27
N TYR A 352 13.34 -1.86 17.40
CA TYR A 352 14.23 -0.91 16.77
C TYR A 352 13.47 0.35 16.36
N GLN A 353 14.16 1.50 16.43
CA GLN A 353 13.71 2.76 15.84
C GLN A 353 14.89 3.58 15.36
N LYS A 354 14.65 4.43 14.36
CA LYS A 354 15.66 5.32 13.81
C LYS A 354 15.01 6.58 13.24
N HIS A 355 15.59 7.74 13.55
CA HIS A 355 15.27 8.98 12.85
C HIS A 355 15.83 8.88 11.42
N THR A 356 14.99 8.87 10.41
CA THR A 356 15.34 8.63 9.00
C THR A 356 15.13 9.85 8.11
N GLY A 357 14.54 10.93 8.62
CA GLY A 357 14.36 12.19 7.93
C GLY A 357 13.64 13.21 8.80
N SER A 358 13.56 14.49 8.41
CA SER A 358 12.77 15.48 9.14
C SER A 358 11.26 15.18 9.06
N GLN A 359 10.82 14.59 7.98
CA GLN A 359 9.50 14.00 7.73
C GLN A 359 9.66 12.72 6.93
N VAL A 360 8.88 11.69 7.23
CA VAL A 360 8.90 10.40 6.52
C VAL A 360 7.48 9.91 6.30
N ASN A 361 7.22 9.35 5.12
CA ASN A 361 5.88 8.91 4.77
C ASN A 361 5.88 7.46 4.31
N MET A 362 5.88 7.19 2.99
CA MET A 362 5.72 5.82 2.49
C MET A 362 6.95 4.98 2.77
N ILE A 363 6.71 3.70 3.04
CA ILE A 363 7.74 2.72 3.36
C ILE A 363 7.53 1.44 2.56
N SER A 364 8.54 1.01 1.81
CA SER A 364 8.52 -0.25 1.06
C SER A 364 9.78 -1.06 1.32
N GLN A 365 9.63 -2.37 1.45
CA GLN A 365 10.74 -3.30 1.52
C GLN A 365 11.14 -3.75 0.11
N SER A 366 12.46 -3.92 -0.14
CA SER A 366 12.92 -4.63 -1.34
C SER A 366 12.37 -6.05 -1.37
N TRP A 367 12.29 -6.65 -2.55
CA TRP A 367 11.71 -7.99 -2.70
C TRP A 367 12.44 -9.08 -1.92
N ASP A 368 13.73 -8.89 -1.65
CA ASP A 368 14.55 -9.77 -0.81
C ASP A 368 14.51 -9.42 0.70
N GLY A 369 13.78 -8.36 1.08
CA GLY A 369 13.65 -7.88 2.45
C GLY A 369 14.90 -7.25 3.06
N LYS A 370 15.95 -7.02 2.27
CA LYS A 370 17.26 -6.54 2.76
C LYS A 370 17.43 -5.02 2.66
N ARG A 371 16.51 -4.34 2.02
CA ARG A 371 16.54 -2.88 1.88
C ARG A 371 15.17 -2.30 2.23
N LEU A 372 15.21 -1.11 2.77
CA LEU A 372 14.04 -0.31 3.08
C LEU A 372 14.11 0.99 2.30
N TYR A 373 13.03 1.34 1.63
CA TYR A 373 12.90 2.56 0.86
C TYR A 373 11.85 3.45 1.53
N ILE A 374 12.17 4.73 1.70
CA ILE A 374 11.34 5.70 2.40
C ILE A 374 11.23 6.97 1.57
N THR A 375 10.00 7.47 1.37
CA THR A 375 9.75 8.80 0.81
C THR A 375 9.32 9.77 1.89
N SER A 376 9.39 11.06 1.62
CA SER A 376 9.21 12.10 2.64
C SER A 376 7.88 12.84 2.56
N SER A 377 7.25 12.96 1.38
CA SER A 377 6.03 13.77 1.24
C SER A 377 4.77 13.01 1.65
N LEU A 378 3.91 13.64 2.43
CA LEU A 378 2.58 13.12 2.78
C LEU A 378 1.50 13.80 1.93
N LEU A 379 1.30 15.09 2.10
CA LEU A 379 0.37 15.93 1.35
C LEU A 379 0.98 17.34 1.27
N THR A 380 0.79 18.03 0.16
CA THR A 380 1.31 19.41 -0.01
C THR A 380 0.96 20.32 1.15
N HIS A 381 -0.29 20.22 1.64
CA HIS A 381 -0.81 21.05 2.72
C HIS A 381 -0.38 20.57 4.12
N TRP A 382 0.19 19.36 4.23
CA TRP A 382 0.63 18.77 5.50
C TRP A 382 2.15 18.68 5.63
N ASP A 383 2.87 18.70 4.51
CA ASP A 383 4.33 18.67 4.50
C ASP A 383 4.91 19.84 5.28
N LYS A 384 5.99 19.60 6.00
CA LYS A 384 6.72 20.60 6.76
C LYS A 384 7.18 21.75 5.88
N LYS A 385 7.40 22.88 6.48
CA LYS A 385 7.80 24.11 5.77
C LYS A 385 9.24 24.49 6.15
N GLY A 386 9.87 25.35 5.34
CA GLY A 386 11.22 25.85 5.59
C GLY A 386 12.30 24.78 5.50
N ALA A 387 13.23 24.80 6.44
CA ALA A 387 14.39 23.87 6.44
C ALA A 387 13.99 22.40 6.68
N ASP A 388 12.85 22.17 7.33
CA ASP A 388 12.36 20.81 7.63
C ASP A 388 11.55 20.21 6.46
N ASN A 389 11.36 20.95 5.37
CA ASN A 389 10.70 20.47 4.16
C ASN A 389 11.66 19.64 3.29
N GLU A 390 12.11 18.52 3.82
CA GLU A 390 12.92 17.57 3.07
C GLU A 390 12.08 16.80 2.05
N GLN A 391 12.54 16.78 0.80
CA GLN A 391 11.89 16.05 -0.28
C GLN A 391 12.86 15.02 -0.86
N SER A 392 12.80 13.78 -0.38
CA SER A 392 13.76 12.74 -0.72
C SER A 392 13.14 11.36 -0.83
N LEU A 393 13.78 10.50 -1.64
CA LEU A 393 13.73 9.05 -1.51
C LEU A 393 15.03 8.60 -0.85
N ARG A 394 14.94 7.92 0.27
CA ARG A 394 16.06 7.30 0.98
C ARG A 394 15.97 5.79 0.94
N ALA A 395 17.07 5.14 0.61
CA ALA A 395 17.20 3.69 0.71
C ALA A 395 18.20 3.34 1.81
N PHE A 396 17.85 2.30 2.58
CA PHE A 396 18.69 1.78 3.66
C PHE A 396 18.89 0.27 3.48
N HIS A 397 20.07 -0.23 3.84
CA HIS A 397 20.27 -1.66 4.07
C HIS A 397 19.75 -2.04 5.46
N TRP A 398 19.10 -3.19 5.54
CA TRP A 398 18.68 -3.82 6.78
C TRP A 398 19.45 -5.13 6.99
N ASP A 399 20.17 -5.24 8.10
CA ASP A 399 20.97 -6.42 8.46
C ASP A 399 20.30 -7.34 9.50
N GLY A 400 19.03 -7.04 9.83
CA GLY A 400 18.27 -7.70 10.91
C GLY A 400 18.33 -6.96 12.25
N HIS A 401 19.19 -5.96 12.39
CA HIS A 401 19.43 -5.23 13.64
C HIS A 401 19.46 -3.71 13.46
N ALA A 402 19.98 -3.22 12.33
CA ALA A 402 20.12 -1.80 12.09
C ALA A 402 19.94 -1.40 10.63
N LEU A 403 19.43 -0.19 10.42
CA LEU A 403 19.38 0.47 9.11
C LEU A 403 20.67 1.25 8.88
N THR A 404 21.35 0.95 7.77
CA THR A 404 22.51 1.70 7.27
C THR A 404 22.20 2.36 5.93
N PRO A 405 22.57 3.63 5.69
CA PRO A 405 22.27 4.31 4.43
C PRO A 405 22.83 3.55 3.21
N ALA A 406 22.01 3.41 2.17
CA ALA A 406 22.40 2.85 0.88
C ALA A 406 22.58 3.96 -0.17
N PHE A 407 21.52 4.74 -0.39
CA PHE A 407 21.55 5.95 -1.22
C PHE A 407 20.40 6.90 -0.84
N GLU A 408 20.52 8.12 -1.33
CA GLU A 408 19.48 9.15 -1.25
C GLU A 408 19.35 9.86 -2.59
N VAL A 409 18.11 10.15 -2.98
CA VAL A 409 17.78 11.08 -4.08
C VAL A 409 17.08 12.28 -3.48
N ASP A 410 17.68 13.45 -3.57
CA ASP A 410 17.12 14.74 -3.18
C ASP A 410 16.26 15.28 -4.34
N PHE A 411 14.96 15.19 -4.19
CA PHE A 411 13.98 15.58 -5.22
C PHE A 411 13.92 17.09 -5.46
N THR A 412 14.26 17.90 -4.46
CA THR A 412 14.37 19.34 -4.61
C THR A 412 15.58 19.71 -5.47
N LYS A 413 16.74 19.15 -5.16
CA LYS A 413 18.00 19.37 -5.89
C LYS A 413 17.89 18.89 -7.33
N GLU A 414 17.27 17.74 -7.56
CA GLU A 414 17.02 17.17 -8.89
C GLU A 414 15.85 17.85 -9.62
N LYS A 415 15.18 18.85 -9.00
CA LYS A 415 14.04 19.60 -9.54
C LYS A 415 12.86 18.71 -9.93
N LEU A 416 12.61 17.65 -9.16
CA LEU A 416 11.59 16.66 -9.45
C LEU A 416 10.25 16.95 -8.76
N GLY A 417 10.27 17.53 -7.56
CA GLY A 417 9.06 17.82 -6.78
C GLY A 417 9.03 17.12 -5.42
N ARG A 418 7.87 16.59 -5.04
CA ARG A 418 7.61 15.95 -3.74
C ARG A 418 7.35 14.45 -3.92
N PRO A 419 8.27 13.55 -3.52
CA PRO A 419 8.10 12.11 -3.69
C PRO A 419 7.07 11.57 -2.70
N HIS A 420 6.05 10.86 -3.21
CA HIS A 420 5.05 10.24 -2.36
C HIS A 420 5.13 8.71 -2.42
N HIS A 421 4.41 8.06 -3.31
CA HIS A 421 4.31 6.60 -3.36
C HIS A 421 5.37 5.96 -4.26
N MET A 422 5.74 4.72 -3.97
CA MET A 422 6.74 3.99 -4.75
C MET A 422 6.30 2.57 -5.09
N LYS A 423 6.73 2.07 -6.25
CA LYS A 423 6.57 0.69 -6.71
C LYS A 423 7.84 0.20 -7.40
N PHE A 424 8.10 -1.10 -7.32
CA PHE A 424 9.29 -1.69 -7.92
C PHE A 424 9.00 -2.42 -9.23
N SER A 425 10.03 -2.55 -10.07
CA SER A 425 10.01 -3.39 -11.28
C SER A 425 11.38 -3.98 -11.55
N ALA A 426 11.43 -5.01 -12.44
CA ALA A 426 12.68 -5.64 -12.86
C ALA A 426 12.74 -5.83 -14.36
N LYS A 427 13.96 -5.86 -14.90
CA LYS A 427 14.25 -6.18 -16.31
C LYS A 427 13.77 -7.60 -16.63
N GLY A 428 12.96 -7.77 -17.66
CA GLY A 428 12.55 -9.09 -18.18
C GLY A 428 11.61 -9.92 -17.32
N GLY A 429 11.18 -9.42 -16.15
CA GLY A 429 10.31 -10.15 -15.21
C GLY A 429 8.85 -10.28 -15.66
N GLN A 430 8.38 -9.42 -16.54
CA GLN A 430 6.96 -9.32 -16.92
C GLN A 430 6.59 -10.12 -18.19
N SER A 431 7.52 -10.33 -19.11
CA SER A 431 7.27 -11.11 -20.33
C SER A 431 7.16 -12.63 -20.11
N ARG A 432 7.75 -13.16 -19.03
CA ARG A 432 7.63 -14.57 -18.66
C ARG A 432 6.29 -14.93 -17.99
N ALA A 433 5.65 -13.97 -17.31
CA ALA A 433 4.33 -14.18 -16.71
C ALA A 433 3.22 -14.32 -17.76
N LEU A 434 3.30 -13.56 -18.86
CA LEU A 434 2.32 -13.64 -19.96
C LEU A 434 2.35 -14.98 -20.71
N ALA A 435 3.53 -15.62 -20.81
CA ALA A 435 3.66 -16.95 -21.42
C ALA A 435 3.06 -18.08 -20.57
N ALA A 436 2.94 -17.86 -19.25
CA ALA A 436 2.36 -18.85 -18.31
C ALA A 436 0.83 -18.74 -18.17
N LEU A 437 0.23 -17.67 -18.69
CA LEU A 437 -1.22 -17.40 -18.65
C LEU A 437 -1.91 -17.61 -20.01
N ALA A 438 -1.21 -18.13 -21.03
CA ALA A 438 -1.85 -18.54 -22.28
C ALA A 438 -2.81 -19.71 -21.95
N PRO A 439 -4.07 -19.65 -22.38
CA PRO A 439 -5.03 -20.72 -22.11
C PRO A 439 -4.60 -22.00 -22.85
N HIS A 440 -4.53 -23.10 -22.11
CA HIS A 440 -4.52 -24.43 -22.66
C HIS A 440 -5.94 -24.88 -22.95
#